data_82b69c95e451d6e8e784f91173dd8268
#
_entry.id   82b69c95e451d6e8e784f91173dd8268
#
_cell.length_a   1.000
_cell.length_b   1.000
_cell.length_c   1.000
_cell.angle_alpha   90.00
_cell.angle_beta   90.00
_cell.angle_gamma   90.00
#
_symmetry.space_group_name_H-M   'P 1'
#
loop_
_entity.id
_entity.type
_entity.pdbx_description
1 polymer ?
#
loop_
_entity_poly.entity_id
_entity_poly.type
_entity_poly.pdbx_seq_one_letter_code
_entity_poly.pdbx_strand_id
1 'polypeptide(L)'
;MTARSSLAAPLHPVRNERLGIALRVLSTLAFAMMGVCVKALGDAVPLGQVVFFRSAVALLPLIAFLWWRGEWPRGLATSRPMGHVGRCLMGAVAMFTSFATIRLLPLAEATMLAYLAPVMLALLGWALLGERPSAGRIGGVVLGLAGAAAFCLPAFAGALPDSGALGVVLGLVTAALTAGALIQVRRLTLLGEGAGAIAFWFAVVSALIGLATLPWGWVWPGPAALLLLIGTGLAGGIAHILMTLSFSHADASALAPFEYLSVLWAVALGFAFFAELPGLAFLLAGPLILTGAFIARPAKPK
;
A
#
# COMPACT_ATOMS: atom_id res chain seq x y z
N MET A 1 14.45 -4.97 -55.53
CA MET A 1 15.19 -4.32 -54.41
C MET A 1 14.18 -3.98 -53.30
N THR A 2 14.02 -4.88 -52.36
CA THR A 2 13.09 -4.73 -51.22
C THR A 2 13.90 -4.31 -49.98
N ALA A 3 13.76 -3.05 -49.60
CA ALA A 3 14.35 -2.52 -48.38
C ALA A 3 13.68 -3.18 -47.14
N ARG A 4 14.40 -4.07 -46.48
CA ARG A 4 14.04 -4.56 -45.15
C ARG A 4 14.19 -3.40 -44.17
N SER A 5 13.07 -2.83 -43.71
CA SER A 5 13.05 -1.97 -42.56
C SER A 5 13.47 -2.80 -41.34
N SER A 6 14.67 -2.56 -40.84
CA SER A 6 15.17 -3.04 -39.57
C SER A 6 14.32 -2.40 -38.46
N LEU A 7 13.30 -3.10 -38.02
CA LEU A 7 12.63 -2.80 -36.75
C LEU A 7 13.68 -2.96 -35.64
N ALA A 8 14.19 -1.83 -35.19
CA ALA A 8 15.02 -1.78 -33.99
C ALA A 8 14.26 -2.45 -32.83
N ALA A 9 14.78 -3.57 -32.36
CA ALA A 9 14.27 -4.22 -31.15
C ALA A 9 14.22 -3.19 -30.02
N PRO A 10 13.14 -3.12 -29.23
CA PRO A 10 13.09 -2.23 -28.10
C PRO A 10 14.27 -2.58 -27.18
N LEU A 11 15.12 -1.58 -26.91
CA LEU A 11 16.20 -1.68 -25.94
C LEU A 11 15.58 -2.02 -24.59
N HIS A 12 15.56 -3.30 -24.21
CA HIS A 12 15.23 -3.70 -22.86
C HIS A 12 16.24 -3.02 -21.94
N PRO A 13 15.80 -2.18 -20.98
CA PRO A 13 16.73 -1.56 -20.05
C PRO A 13 17.53 -2.68 -19.39
N VAL A 14 18.84 -2.48 -19.28
CA VAL A 14 19.73 -3.46 -18.63
C VAL A 14 19.16 -3.73 -17.24
N ARG A 15 18.60 -4.91 -17.03
CA ARG A 15 18.03 -5.32 -15.75
C ARG A 15 19.15 -5.42 -14.73
N ASN A 16 19.14 -4.53 -13.76
CA ASN A 16 20.08 -4.54 -12.64
C ASN A 16 19.35 -4.95 -11.37
N GLU A 17 19.38 -6.24 -11.06
CA GLU A 17 18.66 -6.80 -9.90
C GLU A 17 19.08 -6.16 -8.58
N ARG A 18 20.37 -5.85 -8.40
CA ARG A 18 20.87 -5.16 -7.19
C ARG A 18 20.24 -3.77 -7.03
N LEU A 19 20.13 -3.02 -8.14
CA LEU A 19 19.44 -1.74 -8.14
C LEU A 19 17.96 -1.90 -7.83
N GLY A 20 17.30 -2.90 -8.42
CA GLY A 20 15.89 -3.22 -8.13
C GLY A 20 15.66 -3.51 -6.65
N ILE A 21 16.53 -4.30 -6.03
CA ILE A 21 16.48 -4.60 -4.59
C ILE A 21 16.70 -3.33 -3.75
N ALA A 22 17.72 -2.52 -4.07
CA ALA A 22 17.98 -1.29 -3.34
C ALA A 22 16.80 -0.31 -3.41
N LEU A 23 16.19 -0.13 -4.60
CA LEU A 23 14.99 0.69 -4.79
C LEU A 23 13.81 0.15 -3.97
N ARG A 24 13.66 -1.19 -3.88
CA ARG A 24 12.60 -1.82 -3.07
C ARG A 24 12.79 -1.56 -1.58
N VAL A 25 14.01 -1.73 -1.08
CA VAL A 25 14.36 -1.45 0.33
C VAL A 25 14.08 0.01 0.67
N LEU A 26 14.51 0.94 -0.17
CA LEU A 26 14.25 2.38 0.02
C LEU A 26 12.75 2.71 -0.05
N SER A 27 12.00 2.03 -0.91
CA SER A 27 10.54 2.18 -0.98
C SER A 27 9.86 1.77 0.32
N THR A 28 10.23 0.61 0.88
CA THR A 28 9.65 0.14 2.16
C THR A 28 9.98 1.07 3.32
N LEU A 29 11.20 1.61 3.35
CA LEU A 29 11.60 2.62 4.34
C LEU A 29 10.79 3.92 4.18
N ALA A 30 10.61 4.40 2.95
CA ALA A 30 9.83 5.61 2.69
C ALA A 30 8.36 5.44 3.08
N PHE A 31 7.74 4.28 2.84
CA PHE A 31 6.40 3.97 3.35
C PHE A 31 6.35 3.93 4.88
N ALA A 32 7.35 3.37 5.53
CA ALA A 32 7.41 3.35 7.00
C ALA A 32 7.55 4.76 7.56
N MET A 33 8.37 5.63 6.95
CA MET A 33 8.48 7.05 7.31
C MET A 33 7.16 7.81 7.10
N MET A 34 6.43 7.52 6.02
CA MET A 34 5.06 8.03 5.86
C MET A 34 4.17 7.63 7.05
N GLY A 35 4.25 6.37 7.49
CA GLY A 35 3.52 5.88 8.65
C GLY A 35 3.89 6.63 9.94
N VAL A 36 5.18 6.91 10.15
CA VAL A 36 5.65 7.75 11.28
C VAL A 36 5.02 9.15 11.22
N CYS A 37 5.02 9.81 10.06
CA CYS A 37 4.41 11.13 9.92
C CYS A 37 2.91 11.09 10.22
N VAL A 38 2.17 10.09 9.71
CA VAL A 38 0.73 9.91 9.99
C VAL A 38 0.48 9.71 11.47
N LYS A 39 1.27 8.86 12.13
CA LYS A 39 1.14 8.58 13.56
C LYS A 39 1.48 9.80 14.43
N ALA A 40 2.55 10.51 14.10
CA ALA A 40 2.97 11.71 14.81
C ALA A 40 1.96 12.86 14.72
N LEU A 41 1.15 12.93 13.67
CA LEU A 41 0.04 13.88 13.57
C LEU A 41 -1.07 13.59 14.59
N GLY A 42 -1.22 12.32 15.01
CA GLY A 42 -2.21 11.93 16.01
C GLY A 42 -3.61 12.48 15.73
N ASP A 43 -4.32 12.87 16.77
CA ASP A 43 -5.67 13.45 16.68
C ASP A 43 -5.65 14.99 16.49
N ALA A 44 -4.45 15.60 16.47
CA ALA A 44 -4.31 17.04 16.26
C ALA A 44 -4.75 17.49 14.86
N VAL A 45 -4.75 16.58 13.88
CA VAL A 45 -5.16 16.87 12.49
C VAL A 45 -6.20 15.83 12.07
N PRO A 46 -7.39 16.23 11.57
CA PRO A 46 -8.42 15.31 11.08
C PRO A 46 -7.90 14.38 9.97
N LEU A 47 -8.35 13.12 9.96
CA LEU A 47 -7.90 12.13 8.99
C LEU A 47 -8.12 12.55 7.54
N GLY A 48 -9.24 13.20 7.23
CA GLY A 48 -9.53 13.69 5.89
C GLY A 48 -8.50 14.71 5.41
N GLN A 49 -8.05 15.59 6.31
CA GLN A 49 -6.99 16.54 6.03
C GLN A 49 -5.65 15.83 5.75
N VAL A 50 -5.31 14.80 6.52
CA VAL A 50 -4.11 13.98 6.28
C VAL A 50 -4.18 13.28 4.92
N VAL A 51 -5.33 12.68 4.58
CA VAL A 51 -5.56 12.03 3.27
C VAL A 51 -5.43 13.03 2.12
N PHE A 52 -5.96 14.24 2.29
CA PHE A 52 -5.81 15.31 1.30
C PHE A 52 -4.34 15.65 1.05
N PHE A 53 -3.61 16.04 2.11
CA PHE A 53 -2.20 16.43 1.96
C PHE A 53 -1.34 15.26 1.44
N ARG A 54 -1.55 14.06 1.96
CA ARG A 54 -0.86 12.86 1.46
C ARG A 54 -1.06 12.66 -0.04
N SER A 55 -2.27 12.87 -0.53
CA SER A 55 -2.61 12.62 -1.92
C SER A 55 -2.23 13.80 -2.83
N ALA A 56 -2.52 15.03 -2.41
CA ALA A 56 -2.21 16.23 -3.18
C ALA A 56 -0.70 16.48 -3.30
N VAL A 57 0.05 16.33 -2.20
CA VAL A 57 1.51 16.50 -2.22
C VAL A 57 2.19 15.36 -2.98
N ALA A 58 1.67 14.12 -2.92
CA ALA A 58 2.19 13.01 -3.70
C ALA A 58 2.06 13.20 -5.23
N LEU A 59 1.15 14.07 -5.68
CA LEU A 59 1.06 14.44 -7.10
C LEU A 59 2.33 15.12 -7.61
N LEU A 60 3.03 15.88 -6.76
CA LEU A 60 4.25 16.60 -7.16
C LEU A 60 5.34 15.64 -7.67
N PRO A 61 5.84 14.66 -6.88
CA PRO A 61 6.82 13.71 -7.36
C PRO A 61 6.26 12.82 -8.49
N LEU A 62 4.96 12.49 -8.47
CA LEU A 62 4.35 11.66 -9.50
C LEU A 62 4.30 12.38 -10.86
N ILE A 63 3.89 13.66 -10.90
CA ILE A 63 3.89 14.47 -12.12
C ILE A 63 5.31 14.65 -12.62
N ALA A 64 6.27 14.97 -11.75
CA ALA A 64 7.67 15.08 -12.11
C ALA A 64 8.22 13.79 -12.73
N PHE A 65 7.86 12.63 -12.16
CA PHE A 65 8.23 11.32 -12.67
C PHE A 65 7.62 11.02 -14.05
N LEU A 66 6.32 11.30 -14.24
CA LEU A 66 5.64 11.11 -15.53
C LEU A 66 6.19 12.05 -16.61
N TRP A 67 6.53 13.27 -16.23
CA TRP A 67 7.17 14.22 -17.11
C TRP A 67 8.57 13.76 -17.53
N TRP A 68 9.36 13.29 -16.57
CA TRP A 68 10.69 12.73 -16.84
C TRP A 68 10.65 11.53 -17.79
N ARG A 69 9.61 10.70 -17.69
CA ARG A 69 9.39 9.56 -18.57
C ARG A 69 8.82 9.93 -19.95
N GLY A 70 8.46 11.19 -20.18
CA GLY A 70 7.79 11.63 -21.40
C GLY A 70 6.34 11.14 -21.54
N GLU A 71 5.74 10.66 -20.46
CA GLU A 71 4.36 10.17 -20.41
C GLU A 71 3.34 11.30 -20.12
N TRP A 72 3.78 12.47 -19.69
CA TRP A 72 2.93 13.63 -19.42
C TRP A 72 2.60 14.41 -20.69
N PRO A 73 1.36 14.88 -20.92
CA PRO A 73 0.11 14.52 -20.21
C PRO A 73 -0.60 13.29 -20.83
N ARG A 74 -0.06 12.74 -21.95
CA ARG A 74 -0.73 11.69 -22.74
C ARG A 74 -0.94 10.40 -21.95
N GLY A 75 -0.02 10.08 -21.03
CA GLY A 75 -0.10 8.90 -20.16
C GLY A 75 -1.22 8.96 -19.11
N LEU A 76 -1.96 10.10 -19.03
CA LEU A 76 -3.10 10.25 -18.10
C LEU A 76 -4.44 9.91 -18.75
N ALA A 77 -4.48 9.73 -20.07
CA ALA A 77 -5.71 9.40 -20.78
C ALA A 77 -6.25 8.04 -20.28
N THR A 78 -7.54 7.97 -20.06
CA THR A 78 -8.24 6.73 -19.68
C THR A 78 -9.42 6.48 -20.59
N SER A 79 -9.58 5.22 -21.00
CA SER A 79 -10.76 4.74 -21.71
C SER A 79 -11.81 4.13 -20.78
N ARG A 80 -11.51 4.03 -19.47
CA ARG A 80 -12.33 3.30 -18.47
C ARG A 80 -12.60 4.13 -17.20
N PRO A 81 -13.23 5.32 -17.29
CA PRO A 81 -13.40 6.21 -16.14
C PRO A 81 -14.14 5.55 -14.96
N MET A 82 -15.19 4.75 -15.23
CA MET A 82 -15.90 4.04 -14.17
C MET A 82 -15.06 3.00 -13.45
N GLY A 83 -14.13 2.34 -14.15
CA GLY A 83 -13.17 1.43 -13.54
C GLY A 83 -12.24 2.15 -12.57
N HIS A 84 -11.78 3.35 -12.94
CA HIS A 84 -10.98 4.22 -12.07
C HIS A 84 -11.80 4.69 -10.86
N VAL A 85 -13.06 5.08 -11.01
CA VAL A 85 -13.92 5.48 -9.88
C VAL A 85 -14.00 4.36 -8.84
N GLY A 86 -14.35 3.13 -9.24
CA GLY A 86 -14.41 1.99 -8.33
C GLY A 86 -13.09 1.71 -7.63
N ARG A 87 -11.97 1.73 -8.38
CA ARG A 87 -10.62 1.58 -7.83
C ARG A 87 -10.29 2.68 -6.83
N CYS A 88 -10.59 3.94 -7.15
CA CYS A 88 -10.25 5.09 -6.34
C CYS A 88 -11.06 5.15 -5.06
N LEU A 89 -12.38 4.88 -5.10
CA LEU A 89 -13.23 4.85 -3.92
C LEU A 89 -12.76 3.77 -2.93
N MET A 90 -12.58 2.55 -3.43
CA MET A 90 -12.11 1.44 -2.58
C MET A 90 -10.73 1.73 -1.97
N GLY A 91 -9.79 2.26 -2.77
CA GLY A 91 -8.48 2.64 -2.29
C GLY A 91 -8.48 3.82 -1.34
N ALA A 92 -9.36 4.82 -1.53
CA ALA A 92 -9.49 5.94 -0.61
C ALA A 92 -10.02 5.48 0.75
N VAL A 93 -11.07 4.66 0.79
CA VAL A 93 -11.57 4.11 2.06
C VAL A 93 -10.50 3.24 2.73
N ALA A 94 -9.76 2.42 1.97
CA ALA A 94 -8.61 1.68 2.50
C ALA A 94 -7.55 2.60 3.11
N MET A 95 -7.30 3.76 2.52
CA MET A 95 -6.35 4.75 3.04
C MET A 95 -6.86 5.37 4.35
N PHE A 96 -8.14 5.75 4.44
CA PHE A 96 -8.73 6.27 5.67
C PHE A 96 -8.64 5.25 6.81
N THR A 97 -9.04 4.01 6.55
CA THR A 97 -8.99 2.94 7.56
C THR A 97 -7.55 2.60 7.94
N SER A 98 -6.62 2.57 6.99
CA SER A 98 -5.19 2.36 7.26
C SER A 98 -4.60 3.44 8.16
N PHE A 99 -4.88 4.71 7.89
CA PHE A 99 -4.36 5.81 8.70
C PHE A 99 -5.01 5.84 10.09
N ALA A 100 -6.29 5.48 10.20
CA ALA A 100 -6.93 5.28 11.49
C ALA A 100 -6.28 4.13 12.28
N THR A 101 -5.99 3.00 11.63
CA THR A 101 -5.29 1.86 12.23
C THR A 101 -3.92 2.27 12.78
N ILE A 102 -3.12 3.02 12.00
CA ILE A 102 -1.79 3.51 12.42
C ILE A 102 -1.88 4.42 13.65
N ARG A 103 -2.97 5.18 13.81
CA ARG A 103 -3.19 6.03 14.98
C ARG A 103 -3.59 5.26 16.23
N LEU A 104 -4.36 4.19 16.06
CA LEU A 104 -4.95 3.42 17.15
C LEU A 104 -4.08 2.27 17.64
N LEU A 105 -3.17 1.76 16.79
CA LEU A 105 -2.28 0.64 17.11
C LEU A 105 -0.81 1.06 17.06
N PRO A 106 0.09 0.30 17.72
CA PRO A 106 1.52 0.38 17.46
C PRO A 106 1.84 0.23 15.97
N LEU A 107 2.86 0.96 15.50
CA LEU A 107 3.20 1.01 14.06
C LEU A 107 3.51 -0.39 13.49
N ALA A 108 4.18 -1.23 14.28
CA ALA A 108 4.48 -2.61 13.91
C ALA A 108 3.22 -3.46 13.72
N GLU A 109 2.25 -3.32 14.63
CA GLU A 109 0.99 -4.06 14.62
C GLU A 109 0.10 -3.64 13.45
N ALA A 110 -0.04 -2.32 13.20
CA ALA A 110 -0.75 -1.77 12.05
C ALA A 110 -0.13 -2.27 10.73
N THR A 111 1.20 -2.30 10.63
CA THR A 111 1.92 -2.80 9.46
C THR A 111 1.70 -4.31 9.28
N MET A 112 1.70 -5.08 10.37
CA MET A 112 1.45 -6.52 10.33
C MET A 112 0.06 -6.86 9.79
N LEU A 113 -0.98 -6.14 10.24
CA LEU A 113 -2.35 -6.33 9.73
C LEU A 113 -2.45 -6.04 8.23
N ALA A 114 -1.70 -5.08 7.71
CA ALA A 114 -1.68 -4.79 6.27
C ALA A 114 -1.16 -6.00 5.44
N TYR A 115 -0.32 -6.87 6.01
CA TYR A 115 0.14 -8.10 5.36
C TYR A 115 -0.94 -9.17 5.20
N LEU A 116 -2.13 -8.97 5.73
CA LEU A 116 -3.28 -9.80 5.40
C LEU A 116 -3.85 -9.52 4.00
N ALA A 117 -3.51 -8.39 3.38
CA ALA A 117 -4.00 -8.05 2.05
C ALA A 117 -3.68 -9.12 0.97
N PRO A 118 -2.49 -9.75 0.90
CA PRO A 118 -2.23 -10.87 -0.01
C PRO A 118 -3.12 -12.10 0.27
N VAL A 119 -3.41 -12.37 1.55
CA VAL A 119 -4.30 -13.47 1.96
C VAL A 119 -5.73 -13.18 1.50
N MET A 120 -6.22 -11.97 1.74
CA MET A 120 -7.53 -11.52 1.27
C MET A 120 -7.62 -11.48 -0.26
N LEU A 121 -6.52 -11.11 -0.94
CA LEU A 121 -6.43 -11.12 -2.41
C LEU A 121 -6.60 -12.54 -2.96
N ALA A 122 -5.98 -13.55 -2.32
CA ALA A 122 -6.13 -14.94 -2.73
C ALA A 122 -7.57 -15.44 -2.54
N LEU A 123 -8.23 -15.07 -1.43
CA LEU A 123 -9.64 -15.38 -1.16
C LEU A 123 -10.57 -14.72 -2.18
N LEU A 124 -10.40 -13.42 -2.42
CA LEU A 124 -11.24 -12.67 -3.36
C LEU A 124 -10.99 -13.11 -4.81
N GLY A 125 -9.76 -13.48 -5.17
CA GLY A 125 -9.42 -14.05 -6.47
C GLY A 125 -10.18 -15.37 -6.73
N TRP A 126 -10.24 -16.22 -5.71
CA TRP A 126 -11.04 -17.45 -5.78
C TRP A 126 -12.54 -17.13 -5.87
N ALA A 127 -13.07 -16.32 -4.96
CA ALA A 127 -14.51 -16.07 -4.85
C ALA A 127 -15.06 -15.24 -6.04
N LEU A 128 -14.34 -14.23 -6.52
CA LEU A 128 -14.84 -13.26 -7.50
C LEU A 128 -14.35 -13.51 -8.94
N LEU A 129 -13.19 -14.15 -9.10
CA LEU A 129 -12.59 -14.40 -10.41
C LEU A 129 -12.67 -15.89 -10.82
N GLY A 130 -13.19 -16.76 -9.94
CA GLY A 130 -13.26 -18.21 -10.19
C GLY A 130 -11.90 -18.88 -10.30
N GLU A 131 -10.83 -18.23 -9.82
CA GLU A 131 -9.49 -18.79 -9.82
C GLU A 131 -9.44 -20.02 -8.91
N ARG A 132 -8.97 -21.14 -9.39
CA ARG A 132 -8.79 -22.35 -8.56
C ARG A 132 -7.45 -22.22 -7.82
N PRO A 133 -7.45 -22.02 -6.49
CA PRO A 133 -6.21 -21.91 -5.75
C PRO A 133 -5.50 -23.27 -5.70
N SER A 134 -4.17 -23.27 -5.82
CA SER A 134 -3.37 -24.46 -5.57
C SER A 134 -3.44 -24.84 -4.08
N ALA A 135 -3.17 -26.12 -3.75
CA ALA A 135 -3.13 -26.59 -2.36
C ALA A 135 -2.20 -25.73 -1.47
N GLY A 136 -1.06 -25.29 -2.02
CA GLY A 136 -0.14 -24.38 -1.32
C GLY A 136 -0.80 -23.04 -1.00
N ARG A 137 -1.55 -22.45 -1.94
CA ARG A 137 -2.28 -21.18 -1.68
C ARG A 137 -3.36 -21.36 -0.61
N ILE A 138 -4.09 -22.47 -0.62
CA ILE A 138 -5.07 -22.77 0.42
C ILE A 138 -4.38 -22.84 1.78
N GLY A 139 -3.25 -23.56 1.89
CA GLY A 139 -2.45 -23.62 3.11
C GLY A 139 -1.97 -22.22 3.57
N GLY A 140 -1.51 -21.38 2.64
CA GLY A 140 -1.13 -19.99 2.94
C GLY A 140 -2.29 -19.15 3.46
N VAL A 141 -3.47 -19.29 2.86
CA VAL A 141 -4.69 -18.60 3.32
C VAL A 141 -5.09 -19.05 4.72
N VAL A 142 -5.13 -20.36 4.96
CA VAL A 142 -5.46 -20.93 6.30
C VAL A 142 -4.48 -20.43 7.35
N LEU A 143 -3.18 -20.44 7.04
CA LEU A 143 -2.14 -19.99 7.96
C LEU A 143 -2.24 -18.48 8.25
N GLY A 144 -2.47 -17.67 7.22
CA GLY A 144 -2.66 -16.23 7.36
C GLY A 144 -3.91 -15.88 8.18
N LEU A 145 -5.02 -16.59 7.97
CA LEU A 145 -6.25 -16.41 8.74
C LEU A 145 -6.08 -16.89 10.20
N ALA A 146 -5.36 -18.00 10.42
CA ALA A 146 -5.04 -18.46 11.77
C ALA A 146 -4.20 -17.41 12.53
N GLY A 147 -3.20 -16.83 11.86
CA GLY A 147 -2.42 -15.72 12.39
C GLY A 147 -3.28 -14.49 12.68
N ALA A 148 -4.19 -14.12 11.77
CA ALA A 148 -5.13 -13.03 12.00
C ALA A 148 -6.03 -13.29 13.20
N ALA A 149 -6.59 -14.49 13.33
CA ALA A 149 -7.39 -14.88 14.48
C ALA A 149 -6.61 -14.79 15.79
N ALA A 150 -5.38 -15.33 15.82
CA ALA A 150 -4.51 -15.23 17.00
C ALA A 150 -4.17 -13.77 17.36
N PHE A 151 -3.99 -12.89 16.36
CA PHE A 151 -3.74 -11.48 16.57
C PHE A 151 -4.97 -10.74 17.14
N CYS A 152 -6.16 -11.15 16.70
CA CYS A 152 -7.43 -10.54 17.13
C CYS A 152 -7.91 -11.05 18.51
N LEU A 153 -7.43 -12.21 18.97
CA LEU A 153 -7.89 -12.82 20.24
C LEU A 153 -7.87 -11.86 21.44
N PRO A 154 -6.81 -11.06 21.70
CA PRO A 154 -6.80 -10.12 22.82
C PRO A 154 -7.88 -9.05 22.71
N ALA A 155 -8.21 -8.60 21.49
CA ALA A 155 -9.27 -7.61 21.26
C ALA A 155 -10.65 -8.19 21.55
N PHE A 156 -10.92 -9.40 21.06
CA PHE A 156 -12.21 -10.08 21.30
C PHE A 156 -12.38 -10.58 22.74
N ALA A 157 -11.28 -10.87 23.43
CA ALA A 157 -11.30 -11.24 24.84
C ALA A 157 -11.45 -10.05 25.80
N GLY A 158 -11.58 -8.81 25.27
CA GLY A 158 -11.66 -7.60 26.09
C GLY A 158 -10.34 -7.23 26.80
N ALA A 159 -9.22 -7.80 26.34
CA ALA A 159 -7.90 -7.55 26.90
C ALA A 159 -7.25 -6.26 26.36
N LEU A 160 -7.84 -5.65 25.32
CA LEU A 160 -7.42 -4.36 24.77
C LEU A 160 -8.43 -3.27 25.12
N PRO A 161 -7.98 -2.00 25.25
CA PRO A 161 -8.90 -0.87 25.29
C PRO A 161 -9.78 -0.83 24.02
N ASP A 162 -10.97 -0.24 24.10
CA ASP A 162 -11.90 -0.13 22.96
C ASP A 162 -11.25 0.47 21.72
N SER A 163 -10.36 1.45 21.89
CA SER A 163 -9.58 2.04 20.80
C SER A 163 -8.66 1.02 20.09
N GLY A 164 -8.03 0.12 20.85
CA GLY A 164 -7.19 -0.94 20.30
C GLY A 164 -8.01 -1.97 19.53
N ALA A 165 -9.16 -2.38 20.08
CA ALA A 165 -10.09 -3.29 19.38
C ALA A 165 -10.60 -2.68 18.06
N LEU A 166 -10.97 -1.40 18.06
CA LEU A 166 -11.34 -0.66 16.85
C LEU A 166 -10.20 -0.63 15.85
N GLY A 167 -8.97 -0.39 16.31
CA GLY A 167 -7.77 -0.39 15.46
C GLY A 167 -7.56 -1.72 14.74
N VAL A 168 -7.77 -2.86 15.43
CA VAL A 168 -7.69 -4.20 14.84
C VAL A 168 -8.77 -4.39 13.76
N VAL A 169 -10.02 -4.03 14.06
CA VAL A 169 -11.12 -4.14 13.08
C VAL A 169 -10.84 -3.30 11.85
N LEU A 170 -10.40 -2.05 12.01
CA LEU A 170 -10.05 -1.17 10.90
C LEU A 170 -8.86 -1.72 10.08
N GLY A 171 -7.89 -2.35 10.73
CA GLY A 171 -6.78 -3.02 10.06
C GLY A 171 -7.22 -4.19 9.17
N LEU A 172 -8.16 -5.01 9.65
CA LEU A 172 -8.77 -6.10 8.87
C LEU A 172 -9.58 -5.56 7.67
N VAL A 173 -10.38 -4.52 7.90
CA VAL A 173 -11.12 -3.82 6.84
C VAL A 173 -10.15 -3.24 5.80
N THR A 174 -9.05 -2.63 6.24
CA THR A 174 -7.99 -2.13 5.37
C THR A 174 -7.42 -3.22 4.48
N ALA A 175 -7.10 -4.38 5.03
CA ALA A 175 -6.55 -5.50 4.27
C ALA A 175 -7.54 -5.99 3.19
N ALA A 176 -8.82 -6.12 3.52
CA ALA A 176 -9.85 -6.54 2.58
C ALA A 176 -10.07 -5.50 1.46
N LEU A 177 -10.16 -4.22 1.80
CA LEU A 177 -10.32 -3.13 0.83
C LEU A 177 -9.09 -2.98 -0.07
N THR A 178 -7.88 -3.14 0.49
CA THR A 178 -6.63 -3.12 -0.28
C THR A 178 -6.60 -4.26 -1.28
N ALA A 179 -6.99 -5.47 -0.88
CA ALA A 179 -7.09 -6.61 -1.78
C ALA A 179 -8.09 -6.36 -2.92
N GLY A 180 -9.26 -5.82 -2.60
CA GLY A 180 -10.27 -5.45 -3.61
C GLY A 180 -9.76 -4.36 -4.56
N ALA A 181 -9.07 -3.35 -4.04
CA ALA A 181 -8.44 -2.30 -4.85
C ALA A 181 -7.37 -2.88 -5.79
N LEU A 182 -6.57 -3.85 -5.34
CA LEU A 182 -5.57 -4.54 -6.17
C LEU A 182 -6.21 -5.37 -7.29
N ILE A 183 -7.37 -6.00 -7.04
CA ILE A 183 -8.16 -6.67 -8.11
C ILE A 183 -8.57 -5.66 -9.17
N GLN A 184 -9.04 -4.48 -8.77
CA GLN A 184 -9.41 -3.44 -9.72
C GLN A 184 -8.21 -2.91 -10.51
N VAL A 185 -7.05 -2.70 -9.85
CA VAL A 185 -5.80 -2.37 -10.54
C VAL A 185 -5.47 -3.43 -11.60
N ARG A 186 -5.49 -4.72 -11.23
CA ARG A 186 -5.24 -5.82 -12.16
C ARG A 186 -6.21 -5.80 -13.35
N ARG A 187 -7.52 -5.60 -13.10
CA ARG A 187 -8.53 -5.49 -14.17
C ARG A 187 -8.23 -4.33 -15.12
N LEU A 188 -7.94 -3.15 -14.58
CA LEU A 188 -7.62 -1.97 -15.39
C LEU A 188 -6.35 -2.20 -16.23
N THR A 189 -5.30 -2.79 -15.65
CA THR A 189 -4.07 -3.11 -16.37
C THR A 189 -4.30 -4.11 -17.51
N LEU A 190 -5.12 -5.15 -17.29
CA LEU A 190 -5.49 -6.12 -18.32
C LEU A 190 -6.34 -5.49 -19.44
N LEU A 191 -7.05 -4.39 -19.14
CA LEU A 191 -7.81 -3.61 -20.13
C LEU A 191 -6.96 -2.54 -20.83
N GLY A 192 -5.64 -2.52 -20.60
CA GLY A 192 -4.69 -1.63 -21.27
C GLY A 192 -4.51 -0.26 -20.61
N GLU A 193 -5.05 -0.03 -19.41
CA GLU A 193 -4.84 1.23 -18.70
C GLU A 193 -3.39 1.33 -18.19
N GLY A 194 -2.78 2.49 -18.39
CA GLY A 194 -1.41 2.77 -17.96
C GLY A 194 -1.26 2.84 -16.43
N ALA A 195 -0.17 2.29 -15.90
CA ALA A 195 0.11 2.35 -14.46
C ALA A 195 0.19 3.80 -13.94
N GLY A 196 0.73 4.72 -14.76
CA GLY A 196 0.78 6.15 -14.46
C GLY A 196 -0.61 6.78 -14.31
N ALA A 197 -1.54 6.46 -15.23
CA ALA A 197 -2.93 6.92 -15.15
C ALA A 197 -3.63 6.38 -13.90
N ILE A 198 -3.46 5.08 -13.59
CA ILE A 198 -4.06 4.45 -12.40
C ILE A 198 -3.58 5.14 -11.11
N ALA A 199 -2.28 5.41 -11.00
CA ALA A 199 -1.71 6.08 -9.84
C ALA A 199 -2.13 7.55 -9.74
N PHE A 200 -2.12 8.28 -10.85
CA PHE A 200 -2.49 9.69 -10.91
C PHE A 200 -3.96 9.90 -10.53
N TRP A 201 -4.88 9.19 -11.18
CA TRP A 201 -6.31 9.32 -10.89
C TRP A 201 -6.66 8.90 -9.46
N PHE A 202 -5.96 7.90 -8.93
CA PHE A 202 -6.09 7.53 -7.52
C PHE A 202 -5.67 8.69 -6.59
N ALA A 203 -4.55 9.34 -6.86
CA ALA A 203 -4.08 10.45 -6.05
C ALA A 203 -5.04 11.65 -6.14
N VAL A 204 -5.51 12.00 -7.36
CA VAL A 204 -6.47 13.08 -7.57
C VAL A 204 -7.80 12.82 -6.83
N VAL A 205 -8.40 11.65 -7.05
CA VAL A 205 -9.70 11.32 -6.43
C VAL A 205 -9.56 11.22 -4.92
N SER A 206 -8.47 10.64 -4.40
CA SER A 206 -8.23 10.59 -2.95
C SER A 206 -8.03 11.98 -2.36
N ALA A 207 -7.36 12.91 -3.08
CA ALA A 207 -7.25 14.29 -2.66
C ALA A 207 -8.62 14.97 -2.63
N LEU A 208 -9.46 14.77 -3.64
CA LEU A 208 -10.83 15.33 -3.69
C LEU A 208 -11.70 14.77 -2.56
N ILE A 209 -11.64 13.47 -2.28
CA ILE A 209 -12.37 12.85 -1.15
C ILE A 209 -11.86 13.43 0.18
N GLY A 210 -10.54 13.56 0.34
CA GLY A 210 -9.95 14.23 1.51
C GLY A 210 -10.45 15.68 1.64
N LEU A 211 -10.42 16.46 0.54
CA LEU A 211 -10.90 17.83 0.52
C LEU A 211 -12.40 17.94 0.84
N ALA A 212 -13.21 17.00 0.40
CA ALA A 212 -14.64 16.96 0.69
C ALA A 212 -14.92 16.87 2.20
N THR A 213 -13.93 16.46 3.02
CA THR A 213 -14.05 16.44 4.49
C THR A 213 -13.81 17.82 5.12
N LEU A 214 -13.48 18.86 4.35
CA LEU A 214 -13.22 20.22 4.86
C LEU A 214 -14.31 20.74 5.80
N PRO A 215 -15.63 20.55 5.53
CA PRO A 215 -16.68 21.04 6.42
C PRO A 215 -16.72 20.35 7.80
N TRP A 216 -16.06 19.22 7.95
CA TRP A 216 -16.06 18.43 9.20
C TRP A 216 -14.86 18.77 10.09
N GLY A 217 -14.49 20.06 10.18
CA GLY A 217 -13.60 20.55 11.21
C GLY A 217 -12.12 20.45 10.90
N TRP A 218 -11.70 20.76 9.66
CA TRP A 218 -10.28 20.93 9.39
C TRP A 218 -9.69 22.02 10.30
N VAL A 219 -8.45 21.79 10.70
CA VAL A 219 -7.70 22.70 11.55
C VAL A 219 -6.63 23.43 10.74
N TRP A 220 -6.28 24.65 11.13
CA TRP A 220 -5.12 25.30 10.57
C TRP A 220 -3.86 24.65 11.16
N PRO A 221 -3.04 23.94 10.37
CA PRO A 221 -1.91 23.22 10.92
C PRO A 221 -0.81 24.21 11.32
N GLY A 222 -0.32 24.05 12.55
CA GLY A 222 0.93 24.72 12.95
C GLY A 222 2.12 24.24 12.11
N PRO A 223 3.27 24.93 12.17
CA PRO A 223 4.43 24.63 11.33
C PRO A 223 4.90 23.17 11.40
N ALA A 224 4.92 22.58 12.57
CA ALA A 224 5.33 21.19 12.78
C ALA A 224 4.32 20.21 12.14
N ALA A 225 3.02 20.42 12.33
CA ALA A 225 1.98 19.59 11.70
C ALA A 225 1.99 19.74 10.17
N LEU A 226 2.21 20.96 9.65
CA LEU A 226 2.32 21.19 8.21
C LEU A 226 3.53 20.43 7.61
N LEU A 227 4.67 20.46 8.31
CA LEU A 227 5.86 19.69 7.88
C LEU A 227 5.57 18.19 7.82
N LEU A 228 4.89 17.63 8.82
CA LEU A 228 4.49 16.22 8.84
C LEU A 228 3.47 15.89 7.73
N LEU A 229 2.52 16.79 7.45
CA LEU A 229 1.56 16.63 6.36
C LEU A 229 2.25 16.60 5.00
N ILE A 230 3.18 17.52 4.74
CA ILE A 230 3.99 17.54 3.53
C ILE A 230 4.87 16.29 3.48
N GLY A 231 5.52 15.93 4.59
CA GLY A 231 6.33 14.72 4.73
C GLY A 231 5.57 13.45 4.39
N THR A 232 4.31 13.35 4.84
CA THR A 232 3.42 12.21 4.52
C THR A 232 3.22 12.07 3.01
N GLY A 233 2.96 13.17 2.31
CA GLY A 233 2.74 13.16 0.86
C GLY A 233 4.01 12.88 0.06
N LEU A 234 5.12 13.54 0.40
CA LEU A 234 6.40 13.33 -0.26
C LEU A 234 6.90 11.89 -0.06
N ALA A 235 6.93 11.41 1.20
CA ALA A 235 7.36 10.05 1.51
C ALA A 235 6.50 9.01 0.78
N GLY A 236 5.16 9.17 0.79
CA GLY A 236 4.25 8.28 0.08
C GLY A 236 4.41 8.32 -1.44
N GLY A 237 4.59 9.51 -2.03
CA GLY A 237 4.82 9.67 -3.47
C GLY A 237 6.16 9.06 -3.92
N ILE A 238 7.24 9.38 -3.21
CA ILE A 238 8.57 8.81 -3.46
C ILE A 238 8.55 7.29 -3.30
N ALA A 239 7.91 6.78 -2.24
CA ALA A 239 7.79 5.34 -2.00
C ALA A 239 7.13 4.61 -3.19
N HIS A 240 6.05 5.15 -3.73
CA HIS A 240 5.37 4.60 -4.90
C HIS A 240 6.26 4.62 -6.16
N ILE A 241 7.01 5.69 -6.40
CA ILE A 241 7.94 5.80 -7.52
C ILE A 241 9.06 4.76 -7.40
N LEU A 242 9.72 4.69 -6.23
CA LEU A 242 10.78 3.72 -5.96
C LEU A 242 10.28 2.28 -6.11
N MET A 243 9.08 1.99 -5.62
CA MET A 243 8.42 0.70 -5.80
C MET A 243 8.22 0.38 -7.29
N THR A 244 7.68 1.31 -8.07
CA THR A 244 7.46 1.13 -9.50
C THR A 244 8.78 0.90 -10.25
N LEU A 245 9.81 1.71 -9.95
CA LEU A 245 11.13 1.57 -10.53
C LEU A 245 11.79 0.24 -10.15
N SER A 246 11.59 -0.27 -8.94
CA SER A 246 12.15 -1.55 -8.53
C SER A 246 11.69 -2.70 -9.44
N PHE A 247 10.41 -2.70 -9.83
CA PHE A 247 9.85 -3.71 -10.76
C PHE A 247 10.38 -3.59 -12.19
N SER A 248 10.91 -2.44 -12.60
CA SER A 248 11.55 -2.30 -13.91
C SER A 248 12.97 -2.92 -13.95
N HIS A 249 13.60 -3.09 -12.78
CA HIS A 249 14.97 -3.59 -12.66
C HIS A 249 15.08 -5.05 -12.17
N ALA A 250 14.05 -5.56 -11.48
CA ALA A 250 14.06 -6.91 -10.92
C ALA A 250 12.67 -7.58 -10.99
N ASP A 251 12.67 -8.90 -11.01
CA ASP A 251 11.43 -9.70 -10.95
C ASP A 251 10.76 -9.56 -9.59
N ALA A 252 9.43 -9.59 -9.58
CA ALA A 252 8.64 -9.56 -8.36
C ALA A 252 9.05 -10.65 -7.34
N SER A 253 9.48 -11.83 -7.83
CA SER A 253 9.95 -12.92 -6.98
C SER A 253 11.28 -12.61 -6.28
N ALA A 254 12.18 -11.85 -6.93
CA ALA A 254 13.43 -11.41 -6.33
C ALA A 254 13.21 -10.27 -5.32
N LEU A 255 12.20 -9.41 -5.56
CA LEU A 255 11.86 -8.29 -4.68
C LEU A 255 11.02 -8.70 -3.47
N ALA A 256 10.30 -9.81 -3.58
CA ALA A 256 9.33 -10.26 -2.58
C ALA A 256 9.87 -10.39 -1.14
N PRO A 257 11.07 -10.94 -0.88
CA PRO A 257 11.61 -11.01 0.48
C PRO A 257 11.84 -9.63 1.11
N PHE A 258 12.18 -8.64 0.29
CA PHE A 258 12.48 -7.28 0.75
C PHE A 258 11.23 -6.46 1.09
N GLU A 259 10.04 -6.92 0.71
CA GLU A 259 8.78 -6.33 1.18
C GLU A 259 8.63 -6.44 2.70
N TYR A 260 9.05 -7.57 3.28
CA TYR A 260 8.94 -7.81 4.73
C TYR A 260 9.81 -6.89 5.58
N LEU A 261 10.80 -6.20 4.98
CA LEU A 261 11.58 -5.17 5.67
C LEU A 261 10.70 -4.03 6.21
N SER A 262 9.51 -3.80 5.62
CA SER A 262 8.58 -2.80 6.15
C SER A 262 8.16 -3.10 7.60
N VAL A 263 8.07 -4.38 7.98
CA VAL A 263 7.79 -4.77 9.39
C VAL A 263 8.98 -4.42 10.28
N LEU A 264 10.21 -4.68 9.82
CA LEU A 264 11.41 -4.33 10.58
C LEU A 264 11.54 -2.82 10.74
N TRP A 265 11.28 -2.06 9.67
CA TRP A 265 11.22 -0.60 9.74
C TRP A 265 10.13 -0.12 10.70
N ALA A 266 8.94 -0.72 10.67
CA ALA A 266 7.84 -0.34 11.56
C ALA A 266 8.18 -0.59 13.03
N VAL A 267 8.84 -1.71 13.35
CA VAL A 267 9.35 -1.99 14.71
C VAL A 267 10.42 -0.98 15.11
N ALA A 268 11.44 -0.77 14.25
CA ALA A 268 12.56 0.10 14.55
C ALA A 268 12.11 1.57 14.71
N LEU A 269 11.29 2.07 13.79
CA LEU A 269 10.78 3.44 13.83
C LEU A 269 9.71 3.63 14.91
N GLY A 270 8.87 2.63 15.15
CA GLY A 270 7.90 2.64 16.26
C GLY A 270 8.60 2.77 17.61
N PHE A 271 9.68 2.01 17.80
CA PHE A 271 10.50 2.14 19.00
C PHE A 271 11.21 3.51 19.08
N ALA A 272 11.87 3.92 17.98
CA ALA A 272 12.69 5.14 17.98
C ALA A 272 11.88 6.42 18.17
N PHE A 273 10.68 6.53 17.58
CA PHE A 273 9.89 7.75 17.59
C PHE A 273 8.77 7.75 18.62
N PHE A 274 8.27 6.57 19.01
CA PHE A 274 7.09 6.46 19.89
C PHE A 274 7.32 5.58 21.11
N ALA A 275 8.56 5.04 21.31
CA ALA A 275 8.89 4.08 22.36
C ALA A 275 7.97 2.84 22.36
N GLU A 276 7.46 2.44 21.20
CA GLU A 276 6.57 1.31 21.04
C GLU A 276 7.35 0.01 20.95
N LEU A 277 6.96 -0.97 21.77
CA LEU A 277 7.46 -2.35 21.68
C LEU A 277 6.35 -3.24 21.17
N PRO A 278 6.68 -4.17 20.23
CA PRO A 278 5.71 -5.14 19.75
C PRO A 278 5.12 -5.98 20.89
N GLY A 279 3.80 -6.08 20.93
CA GLY A 279 3.11 -6.89 21.92
C GLY A 279 3.28 -8.39 21.69
N LEU A 280 2.89 -9.20 22.69
CA LEU A 280 2.96 -10.67 22.59
C LEU A 280 2.13 -11.20 21.40
N ALA A 281 0.98 -10.60 21.11
CA ALA A 281 0.15 -10.94 19.96
C ALA A 281 0.91 -10.79 18.64
N PHE A 282 1.71 -9.74 18.49
CA PHE A 282 2.59 -9.54 17.33
C PHE A 282 3.63 -10.65 17.20
N LEU A 283 4.28 -11.03 18.30
CA LEU A 283 5.32 -12.06 18.29
C LEU A 283 4.78 -13.44 17.94
N LEU A 284 3.56 -13.78 18.38
CA LEU A 284 2.93 -15.08 18.13
C LEU A 284 2.24 -15.14 16.76
N ALA A 285 1.49 -14.12 16.41
CA ALA A 285 0.71 -14.10 15.18
C ALA A 285 1.51 -13.64 13.96
N GLY A 286 2.51 -12.79 14.15
CA GLY A 286 3.32 -12.20 13.08
C GLY A 286 3.93 -13.24 12.14
N PRO A 287 4.65 -14.27 12.64
CA PRO A 287 5.22 -15.30 11.80
C PRO A 287 4.16 -16.08 10.99
N LEU A 288 2.97 -16.33 11.56
CA LEU A 288 1.87 -16.99 10.86
C LEU A 288 1.32 -16.12 9.72
N ILE A 289 1.08 -14.82 9.97
CA ILE A 289 0.59 -13.88 8.97
C ILE A 289 1.61 -13.74 7.84
N LEU A 290 2.87 -13.52 8.16
CA LEU A 290 3.93 -13.33 7.16
C LEU A 290 4.15 -14.60 6.31
N THR A 291 4.20 -15.77 6.94
CA THR A 291 4.34 -17.04 6.23
C THR A 291 3.10 -17.33 5.38
N GLY A 292 1.90 -17.12 5.92
CA GLY A 292 0.65 -17.24 5.19
C GLY A 292 0.59 -16.32 3.97
N ALA A 293 0.94 -15.05 4.14
CA ALA A 293 1.00 -14.06 3.07
C ALA A 293 2.05 -14.44 2.00
N PHE A 294 3.19 -14.97 2.41
CA PHE A 294 4.24 -15.43 1.49
C PHE A 294 3.77 -16.60 0.62
N ILE A 295 3.13 -17.60 1.22
CA ILE A 295 2.65 -18.81 0.52
C ILE A 295 1.41 -18.50 -0.34
N ALA A 296 0.53 -17.58 0.11
CA ALA A 296 -0.70 -17.22 -0.62
C ALA A 296 -0.45 -16.42 -1.89
N ARG A 297 0.76 -15.95 -2.16
CA ARG A 297 1.10 -15.14 -3.35
C ARG A 297 0.78 -15.86 -4.66
N PRO A 298 0.37 -15.12 -5.71
CA PRO A 298 0.18 -15.68 -7.03
C PRO A 298 1.48 -16.33 -7.54
N ALA A 299 1.41 -17.57 -8.04
CA ALA A 299 2.53 -18.17 -8.75
C ALA A 299 2.85 -17.33 -10.01
N LYS A 300 4.13 -17.34 -10.45
CA LYS A 300 4.50 -16.74 -11.75
C LYS A 300 3.57 -17.31 -12.83
N PRO A 301 3.03 -16.49 -13.75
CA PRO A 301 2.49 -17.03 -14.99
C PRO A 301 3.63 -17.77 -15.70
N LYS A 302 3.37 -19.04 -16.04
CA LYS A 302 4.27 -19.84 -16.88
C LYS A 302 4.35 -19.25 -18.29
#